data_510f72ac0b526482eefe79766e290529
#
_entry.id   510f72ac0b526482eefe79766e290529
#
_cell.length_a   1.000
_cell.length_b   1.000
_cell.length_c   1.000
_cell.angle_alpha   90.00
_cell.angle_beta   90.00
_cell.angle_gamma   90.00
#
_symmetry.space_group_name_H-M   'P 1'
#
loop_
_entity.id
_entity.type
_entity.pdbx_description
1 polymer ?
#
loop_
_entity_poly.entity_id
_entity_poly.type
_entity_poly.pdbx_seq_one_letter_code
_entity_poly.pdbx_strand_id
1 'polypeptide(L)'
;MDISANPEEFEDEEEALHSAAVSNENFSCALYNVMKEQENLIMSPFSISCVVAMVSTGARGNTLQQIQSAFFFKSNHSLQIGYQQIIPAIRSTDNFIMETANTIFAMEDFSLLPEYEEILTRNFHSSIQRVDFGDTVVSARMINNWVEEVTREKIKNLITKKMLSSDTRMVLISALYIKADWETKFDHKRTSEEDFFVSPAITVKSQMMKKKGDFLWANLETLACTMVELPYTGGRIVLQVLLPNEKHKIGEVEEKLMNHRIQELFEDASNYETVDIQLPKFKLEQTINLKNHLVTLGVKDMFMPGLADFSGIDGTRQLCVSRVLQKAYFEITEDGTEAAAATAVIMFGLCAQPPPSKQFVANHPFIFFMRDRTTDMLLFTGKMANPQAGAA
;
A
#
# COMPACT_ATOMS: atom_id res chain seq x y z
N MET A 1 -23.81 -10.80 42.15
CA MET A 1 -22.51 -10.43 41.59
C MET A 1 -22.50 -11.01 40.18
N ASP A 2 -22.94 -10.20 39.27
CA ASP A 2 -22.99 -10.58 37.84
C ASP A 2 -21.73 -10.00 37.20
N ILE A 3 -20.73 -10.88 36.98
CA ILE A 3 -19.54 -10.54 36.24
C ILE A 3 -19.80 -10.99 34.81
N SER A 4 -20.56 -10.20 34.08
CA SER A 4 -20.56 -10.27 32.62
C SER A 4 -19.28 -9.59 32.14
N ALA A 5 -18.15 -10.33 32.17
CA ALA A 5 -16.95 -9.92 31.47
C ALA A 5 -17.30 -9.74 29.99
N ASN A 6 -17.04 -8.55 29.47
CA ASN A 6 -17.24 -8.25 28.06
C ASN A 6 -16.29 -9.17 27.26
N PRO A 7 -16.78 -9.95 26.27
CA PRO A 7 -15.91 -10.87 25.50
C PRO A 7 -14.78 -10.17 24.73
N GLU A 8 -14.78 -8.84 24.66
CA GLU A 8 -13.77 -8.03 23.98
C GLU A 8 -12.45 -7.88 24.79
N GLU A 9 -12.36 -8.34 26.04
CA GLU A 9 -11.21 -8.09 26.91
C GLU A 9 -10.02 -9.06 26.72
N PHE A 10 -10.14 -10.08 25.88
CA PHE A 10 -9.07 -11.10 25.71
C PHE A 10 -8.77 -11.41 24.23
N GLU A 11 -8.70 -10.38 23.38
CA GLU A 11 -8.14 -10.60 22.03
C GLU A 11 -6.62 -10.75 22.16
N ASP A 12 -6.09 -11.90 21.74
CA ASP A 12 -4.65 -12.15 21.69
C ASP A 12 -3.99 -11.19 20.69
N GLU A 13 -2.79 -10.71 21.02
CA GLU A 13 -2.01 -9.81 20.15
C GLU A 13 -1.80 -10.42 18.75
N GLU A 14 -1.61 -11.73 18.67
CA GLU A 14 -1.45 -12.47 17.41
C GLU A 14 -2.76 -12.46 16.59
N GLU A 15 -3.92 -12.63 17.23
CA GLU A 15 -5.22 -12.55 16.58
C GLU A 15 -5.50 -11.13 16.06
N ALA A 16 -5.15 -10.09 16.82
CA ALA A 16 -5.31 -8.70 16.40
C ALA A 16 -4.40 -8.35 15.21
N LEU A 17 -3.15 -8.82 15.21
CA LEU A 17 -2.22 -8.67 14.10
C LEU A 17 -2.76 -9.34 12.83
N HIS A 18 -3.18 -10.60 12.94
CA HIS A 18 -3.76 -11.35 11.84
C HIS A 18 -5.03 -10.67 11.30
N SER A 19 -5.92 -10.24 12.19
CA SER A 19 -7.15 -9.50 11.81
C SER A 19 -6.85 -8.23 11.04
N ALA A 20 -5.82 -7.48 11.43
CA ALA A 20 -5.40 -6.28 10.72
C ALA A 20 -4.83 -6.60 9.33
N ALA A 21 -4.06 -7.68 9.19
CA ALA A 21 -3.52 -8.12 7.90
C ALA A 21 -4.63 -8.56 6.94
N VAL A 22 -5.58 -9.35 7.42
CA VAL A 22 -6.76 -9.78 6.64
C VAL A 22 -7.61 -8.57 6.21
N SER A 23 -7.82 -7.61 7.12
CA SER A 23 -8.54 -6.36 6.79
C SER A 23 -7.82 -5.56 5.72
N ASN A 24 -6.50 -5.44 5.81
CA ASN A 24 -5.66 -4.74 4.83
C ASN A 24 -5.74 -5.39 3.45
N GLU A 25 -5.68 -6.72 3.37
CA GLU A 25 -5.80 -7.47 2.13
C GLU A 25 -7.18 -7.29 1.48
N ASN A 26 -8.26 -7.49 2.25
CA ASN A 26 -9.63 -7.34 1.75
C ASN A 26 -9.89 -5.90 1.27
N PHE A 27 -9.45 -4.90 2.03
CA PHE A 27 -9.54 -3.50 1.62
C PHE A 27 -8.72 -3.22 0.36
N SER A 28 -7.51 -3.79 0.24
CA SER A 28 -6.69 -3.67 -0.96
C SER A 28 -7.43 -4.16 -2.21
N CYS A 29 -8.02 -5.35 -2.14
CA CYS A 29 -8.81 -5.92 -3.23
C CYS A 29 -10.03 -5.05 -3.57
N ALA A 30 -10.79 -4.61 -2.55
CA ALA A 30 -11.97 -3.77 -2.75
C ALA A 30 -11.62 -2.43 -3.40
N LEU A 31 -10.56 -1.76 -2.92
CA LEU A 31 -10.11 -0.49 -3.47
C LEU A 31 -9.54 -0.66 -4.88
N TYR A 32 -8.74 -1.70 -5.11
CA TYR A 32 -8.22 -2.03 -6.44
C TYR A 32 -9.35 -2.18 -7.44
N ASN A 33 -10.41 -2.91 -7.11
CA ASN A 33 -11.56 -3.12 -7.99
C ASN A 33 -12.26 -1.80 -8.37
N VAL A 34 -12.35 -0.84 -7.45
CA VAL A 34 -12.90 0.50 -7.73
C VAL A 34 -11.98 1.31 -8.67
N MET A 35 -10.68 1.02 -8.66
CA MET A 35 -9.67 1.80 -9.37
C MET A 35 -9.07 1.09 -10.60
N LYS A 36 -9.44 -0.16 -10.88
CA LYS A 36 -8.81 -1.01 -11.92
C LYS A 36 -8.85 -0.45 -13.34
N GLU A 37 -9.76 0.48 -13.63
CA GLU A 37 -9.85 1.12 -14.95
C GLU A 37 -8.70 2.11 -15.23
N GLN A 38 -7.89 2.46 -14.23
CA GLN A 38 -6.70 3.28 -14.45
C GLN A 38 -5.66 2.49 -15.25
N GLU A 39 -4.97 3.17 -16.19
CA GLU A 39 -3.93 2.55 -17.00
C GLU A 39 -2.83 1.97 -16.11
N ASN A 40 -2.13 2.82 -15.35
CA ASN A 40 -1.23 2.41 -14.28
C ASN A 40 -1.86 2.71 -12.94
N LEU A 41 -1.59 1.89 -11.93
CA LEU A 41 -2.09 2.07 -10.59
C LEU A 41 -0.97 1.78 -9.59
N ILE A 42 -0.83 2.63 -8.59
CA ILE A 42 -0.05 2.38 -7.38
C ILE A 42 -0.78 2.94 -6.17
N MET A 43 -0.99 2.12 -5.17
CA MET A 43 -1.57 2.52 -3.89
C MET A 43 -0.90 1.77 -2.73
N SER A 44 -0.97 2.34 -1.53
CA SER A 44 -0.56 1.69 -0.30
C SER A 44 -1.79 1.39 0.56
N PRO A 45 -2.32 0.16 0.52
CA PRO A 45 -3.44 -0.24 1.36
C PRO A 45 -3.12 -0.07 2.84
N PHE A 46 -1.90 -0.45 3.26
CA PHE A 46 -1.41 -0.27 4.63
C PHE A 46 -1.52 1.18 5.11
N SER A 47 -0.95 2.11 4.34
CA SER A 47 -0.90 3.53 4.72
C SER A 47 -2.31 4.16 4.77
N ILE A 48 -3.21 3.80 3.82
CA ILE A 48 -4.61 4.26 3.84
C ILE A 48 -5.34 3.69 5.04
N SER A 49 -5.25 2.38 5.27
CA SER A 49 -5.91 1.71 6.40
C SER A 49 -5.43 2.27 7.73
N CYS A 50 -4.13 2.56 7.87
CA CYS A 50 -3.57 3.15 9.08
C CYS A 50 -4.22 4.50 9.42
N VAL A 51 -4.28 5.45 8.47
CA VAL A 51 -4.85 6.78 8.74
C VAL A 51 -6.36 6.73 8.95
N VAL A 52 -7.07 5.80 8.29
CA VAL A 52 -8.51 5.61 8.50
C VAL A 52 -8.78 4.88 9.81
N ALA A 53 -7.93 3.95 10.24
CA ALA A 53 -8.01 3.32 11.55
C ALA A 53 -7.90 4.36 12.67
N MET A 54 -7.00 5.34 12.54
CA MET A 54 -6.90 6.45 13.50
C MET A 54 -8.24 7.15 13.71
N VAL A 55 -8.91 7.59 12.63
CA VAL A 55 -10.20 8.30 12.78
C VAL A 55 -11.36 7.35 13.17
N SER A 56 -11.26 6.06 12.82
CA SER A 56 -12.23 5.04 13.21
C SER A 56 -12.33 4.90 14.73
N THR A 57 -11.22 5.01 15.47
CA THR A 57 -11.23 4.93 16.93
C THR A 57 -12.03 6.04 17.58
N GLY A 58 -12.10 7.22 16.93
CA GLY A 58 -12.93 8.35 17.36
C GLY A 58 -14.32 8.41 16.73
N ALA A 59 -14.63 7.56 15.75
CA ALA A 59 -15.94 7.50 15.11
C ALA A 59 -16.97 6.79 15.99
N ARG A 60 -18.26 7.13 15.78
CA ARG A 60 -19.40 6.52 16.49
C ARG A 60 -20.55 6.25 15.51
N GLY A 61 -21.52 5.45 15.97
CA GLY A 61 -22.75 5.19 15.25
C GLY A 61 -22.55 4.71 13.82
N ASN A 62 -23.34 5.25 12.88
CA ASN A 62 -23.33 4.86 11.48
C ASN A 62 -22.00 5.18 10.77
N THR A 63 -21.34 6.27 11.16
CA THR A 63 -20.00 6.62 10.64
C THR A 63 -18.98 5.51 10.92
N LEU A 64 -18.95 4.99 12.15
CA LEU A 64 -18.10 3.87 12.53
C LEU A 64 -18.44 2.60 11.76
N GLN A 65 -19.74 2.25 11.67
CA GLN A 65 -20.19 1.05 10.97
C GLN A 65 -19.80 1.07 9.48
N GLN A 66 -19.97 2.21 8.80
CA GLN A 66 -19.57 2.35 7.40
C GLN A 66 -18.06 2.20 7.22
N ILE A 67 -17.26 2.78 8.09
CA ILE A 67 -15.79 2.63 8.05
C ILE A 67 -15.41 1.16 8.28
N GLN A 68 -15.91 0.55 9.35
CA GLN A 68 -15.62 -0.85 9.67
C GLN A 68 -15.99 -1.80 8.53
N SER A 69 -17.16 -1.60 7.92
CA SER A 69 -17.60 -2.42 6.79
C SER A 69 -16.70 -2.28 5.56
N ALA A 70 -16.36 -1.05 5.17
CA ALA A 70 -15.59 -0.80 3.95
C ALA A 70 -14.10 -1.18 4.09
N PHE A 71 -13.55 -1.10 5.29
CA PHE A 71 -12.17 -1.45 5.60
C PHE A 71 -12.02 -2.86 6.18
N PHE A 72 -13.14 -3.59 6.36
CA PHE A 72 -13.18 -4.93 6.96
C PHE A 72 -12.62 -4.97 8.39
N PHE A 73 -12.72 -3.86 9.12
CA PHE A 73 -12.23 -3.78 10.49
C PHE A 73 -13.13 -4.56 11.44
N LYS A 74 -12.54 -5.43 12.28
CA LYS A 74 -13.28 -6.26 13.23
C LYS A 74 -13.86 -5.42 14.36
N SER A 75 -13.03 -4.63 15.04
CA SER A 75 -13.42 -3.71 16.11
C SER A 75 -12.36 -2.61 16.30
N ASN A 76 -12.71 -1.52 17.00
CA ASN A 76 -11.73 -0.50 17.37
C ASN A 76 -10.67 -1.03 18.33
N HIS A 77 -11.01 -1.98 19.20
CA HIS A 77 -10.08 -2.62 20.13
C HIS A 77 -9.03 -3.43 19.36
N SER A 78 -9.47 -4.32 18.46
CA SER A 78 -8.59 -5.09 17.57
C SER A 78 -7.66 -4.20 16.76
N LEU A 79 -8.18 -3.07 16.22
CA LEU A 79 -7.37 -2.10 15.49
C LEU A 79 -6.26 -1.50 16.35
N GLN A 80 -6.58 -1.07 17.57
CA GLN A 80 -5.62 -0.45 18.47
C GLN A 80 -4.48 -1.42 18.79
N ILE A 81 -4.80 -2.67 19.16
CA ILE A 81 -3.80 -3.72 19.45
C ILE A 81 -2.98 -4.04 18.21
N GLY A 82 -3.64 -4.31 17.06
CA GLY A 82 -2.97 -4.69 15.83
C GLY A 82 -2.00 -3.61 15.33
N TYR A 83 -2.44 -2.35 15.24
CA TYR A 83 -1.57 -1.27 14.78
C TYR A 83 -0.45 -0.92 15.77
N GLN A 84 -0.66 -1.10 17.08
CA GLN A 84 0.38 -0.97 18.09
C GLN A 84 1.53 -1.97 17.85
N GLN A 85 1.23 -3.17 17.34
CA GLN A 85 2.23 -4.18 16.99
C GLN A 85 2.82 -3.94 15.59
N ILE A 86 1.98 -3.64 14.61
CA ILE A 86 2.38 -3.52 13.20
C ILE A 86 3.33 -2.33 12.98
N ILE A 87 2.99 -1.14 13.49
CA ILE A 87 3.75 0.08 13.19
C ILE A 87 5.21 -0.02 13.64
N PRO A 88 5.54 -0.47 14.87
CA PRO A 88 6.94 -0.70 15.24
C PRO A 88 7.59 -1.83 14.46
N ALA A 89 6.83 -2.90 14.15
CA ALA A 89 7.34 -4.04 13.41
C ALA A 89 7.77 -3.66 11.98
N ILE A 90 7.02 -2.81 11.29
CA ILE A 90 7.30 -2.41 9.89
C ILE A 90 8.36 -1.29 9.79
N ARG A 91 8.92 -0.82 10.89
CA ARG A 91 9.94 0.25 10.85
C ARG A 91 11.14 -0.12 10.00
N SER A 92 11.82 0.91 9.49
CA SER A 92 13.09 0.79 8.76
C SER A 92 14.11 -0.03 9.53
N THR A 93 14.86 -0.84 8.79
CA THR A 93 16.00 -1.63 9.29
C THR A 93 17.24 -1.27 8.49
N ASP A 94 18.39 -1.91 8.79
CA ASP A 94 19.60 -1.73 7.99
C ASP A 94 19.44 -2.15 6.52
N ASN A 95 18.49 -3.06 6.24
CA ASN A 95 18.26 -3.65 4.94
C ASN A 95 17.18 -2.95 4.10
N PHE A 96 16.32 -2.16 4.71
CA PHE A 96 15.32 -1.36 3.99
C PHE A 96 14.93 -0.11 4.78
N ILE A 97 14.57 0.92 4.03
CA ILE A 97 14.04 2.18 4.56
C ILE A 97 12.55 2.24 4.23
N MET A 98 11.74 2.48 5.24
CA MET A 98 10.31 2.73 5.08
C MET A 98 9.94 3.99 5.84
N GLU A 99 9.48 4.99 5.11
CA GLU A 99 9.02 6.26 5.69
C GLU A 99 7.51 6.41 5.42
N THR A 100 6.77 6.56 6.50
CA THR A 100 5.32 6.74 6.44
C THR A 100 4.92 8.10 6.95
N ALA A 101 4.22 8.87 6.15
CA ALA A 101 3.60 10.13 6.54
C ALA A 101 2.07 9.92 6.67
N ASN A 102 1.66 9.24 7.75
CA ASN A 102 0.27 8.96 8.07
C ASN A 102 -0.15 9.86 9.23
N THR A 103 -1.02 10.84 8.98
CA THR A 103 -1.47 11.78 10.02
C THR A 103 -2.81 12.42 9.66
N ILE A 104 -3.39 13.06 10.65
CA ILE A 104 -4.61 13.83 10.57
C ILE A 104 -4.26 15.30 10.74
N PHE A 105 -4.64 16.14 9.78
CA PHE A 105 -4.66 17.59 9.94
C PHE A 105 -6.10 18.01 10.26
N ALA A 106 -6.30 18.63 11.42
CA ALA A 106 -7.60 19.13 11.87
C ALA A 106 -7.57 20.64 12.04
N MET A 107 -8.72 21.28 11.86
CA MET A 107 -8.89 22.71 12.13
C MET A 107 -8.52 23.03 13.57
N GLU A 108 -7.81 24.13 13.80
CA GLU A 108 -7.22 24.47 15.10
C GLU A 108 -8.25 24.75 16.20
N ASP A 109 -9.47 25.16 15.83
CA ASP A 109 -10.55 25.51 16.76
C ASP A 109 -11.15 24.30 17.50
N PHE A 110 -10.84 23.06 17.11
CA PHE A 110 -11.35 21.87 17.76
C PHE A 110 -10.50 21.45 18.95
N SER A 111 -11.14 21.25 20.11
CA SER A 111 -10.52 20.72 21.32
C SER A 111 -10.56 19.20 21.30
N LEU A 112 -9.42 18.55 21.19
CA LEU A 112 -9.33 17.10 21.18
C LEU A 112 -9.54 16.54 22.59
N LEU A 113 -10.20 15.37 22.66
CA LEU A 113 -10.33 14.62 23.91
C LEU A 113 -8.97 14.01 24.29
N PRO A 114 -8.53 14.14 25.56
CA PRO A 114 -7.25 13.59 26.02
C PRO A 114 -7.13 12.09 25.76
N GLU A 115 -8.23 11.35 25.94
CA GLU A 115 -8.28 9.89 25.71
C GLU A 115 -8.01 9.55 24.25
N TYR A 116 -8.46 10.38 23.32
CA TYR A 116 -8.21 10.18 21.90
C TYR A 116 -6.76 10.49 21.52
N GLU A 117 -6.17 11.56 22.08
CA GLU A 117 -4.75 11.85 21.89
C GLU A 117 -3.86 10.73 22.44
N GLU A 118 -4.23 10.13 23.58
CA GLU A 118 -3.53 8.96 24.13
C GLU A 118 -3.59 7.75 23.20
N ILE A 119 -4.77 7.45 22.65
CA ILE A 119 -4.93 6.35 21.67
C ILE A 119 -4.03 6.57 20.46
N LEU A 120 -4.00 7.76 19.88
CA LEU A 120 -3.15 8.04 18.71
C LEU A 120 -1.67 7.88 19.03
N THR A 121 -1.23 8.40 20.16
CA THR A 121 0.17 8.34 20.56
C THR A 121 0.61 6.90 20.86
N ARG A 122 -0.20 6.18 21.64
CA ARG A 122 0.13 4.84 22.11
C ARG A 122 0.02 3.78 21.02
N ASN A 123 -1.08 3.79 20.25
CA ASN A 123 -1.40 2.70 19.34
C ASN A 123 -0.95 2.97 17.91
N PHE A 124 -0.89 4.24 17.49
CA PHE A 124 -0.54 4.61 16.11
C PHE A 124 0.78 5.37 16.00
N HIS A 125 1.45 5.67 17.12
CA HIS A 125 2.67 6.49 17.14
C HIS A 125 2.53 7.79 16.34
N SER A 126 1.35 8.40 16.40
CA SER A 126 0.95 9.58 15.64
C SER A 126 0.29 10.63 16.53
N SER A 127 0.06 11.80 15.95
CA SER A 127 -0.66 12.91 16.60
C SER A 127 -1.46 13.67 15.56
N ILE A 128 -2.48 14.43 16.02
CA ILE A 128 -3.19 15.35 15.14
C ILE A 128 -2.38 16.63 15.00
N GLN A 129 -2.23 17.11 13.76
CA GLN A 129 -1.65 18.39 13.43
C GLN A 129 -2.78 19.45 13.33
N ARG A 130 -2.68 20.54 14.07
CA ARG A 130 -3.66 21.63 14.06
C ARG A 130 -3.31 22.66 12.99
N VAL A 131 -4.29 23.07 12.20
CA VAL A 131 -4.08 23.95 11.04
C VAL A 131 -5.23 24.94 10.91
N ASP A 132 -4.90 26.21 10.68
CA ASP A 132 -5.88 27.23 10.27
C ASP A 132 -6.17 27.08 8.77
N PHE A 133 -7.24 26.38 8.41
CA PHE A 133 -7.68 26.24 7.03
C PHE A 133 -8.28 27.53 6.43
N GLY A 134 -8.46 28.59 7.21
CA GLY A 134 -8.82 29.92 6.70
C GLY A 134 -7.76 30.51 5.80
N ASP A 135 -6.46 30.26 6.08
CA ASP A 135 -5.36 30.56 5.15
C ASP A 135 -4.96 29.30 4.37
N THR A 136 -5.65 29.05 3.27
CA THR A 136 -5.42 27.85 2.44
C THR A 136 -4.02 27.76 1.82
N VAL A 137 -3.32 28.91 1.66
CA VAL A 137 -1.95 28.95 1.12
C VAL A 137 -0.95 28.47 2.16
N VAL A 138 -1.05 29.00 3.38
CA VAL A 138 -0.18 28.62 4.50
C VAL A 138 -0.45 27.16 4.86
N SER A 139 -1.71 26.75 4.95
CA SER A 139 -2.11 25.37 5.27
C SER A 139 -1.57 24.37 4.26
N ALA A 140 -1.72 24.62 2.95
CA ALA A 140 -1.19 23.74 1.92
C ALA A 140 0.34 23.61 2.00
N ARG A 141 1.04 24.72 2.27
CA ARG A 141 2.49 24.72 2.42
C ARG A 141 2.92 23.94 3.68
N MET A 142 2.23 24.14 4.81
CA MET A 142 2.51 23.44 6.07
C MET A 142 2.36 21.93 5.89
N ILE A 143 1.26 21.48 5.30
CA ILE A 143 1.01 20.05 5.02
C ILE A 143 2.09 19.47 4.10
N ASN A 144 2.42 20.17 3.00
CA ASN A 144 3.43 19.68 2.04
C ASN A 144 4.82 19.61 2.68
N ASN A 145 5.22 20.63 3.45
CA ASN A 145 6.52 20.64 4.13
C ASN A 145 6.63 19.49 5.13
N TRP A 146 5.58 19.22 5.90
CA TRP A 146 5.55 18.10 6.83
C TRP A 146 5.69 16.76 6.11
N VAL A 147 4.95 16.54 5.01
CA VAL A 147 5.05 15.31 4.21
C VAL A 147 6.45 15.16 3.62
N GLU A 148 7.02 16.24 3.07
CA GLU A 148 8.36 16.26 2.47
C GLU A 148 9.43 15.91 3.51
N GLU A 149 9.35 16.50 4.71
CA GLU A 149 10.28 16.21 5.80
C GLU A 149 10.22 14.74 6.23
N VAL A 150 9.00 14.22 6.52
CA VAL A 150 8.81 12.84 6.99
C VAL A 150 9.21 11.81 5.92
N THR A 151 9.04 12.13 4.64
CA THR A 151 9.38 11.24 3.53
C THR A 151 10.77 11.50 2.95
N ARG A 152 11.66 12.18 3.67
CA ARG A 152 13.05 12.51 3.25
C ARG A 152 13.11 13.14 1.85
N GLU A 153 12.26 14.14 1.62
CA GLU A 153 12.14 14.88 0.36
C GLU A 153 11.70 14.04 -0.87
N LYS A 154 11.21 12.82 -0.66
CA LYS A 154 10.77 11.93 -1.74
C LYS A 154 9.34 12.22 -2.20
N ILE A 155 8.47 12.61 -1.28
CA ILE A 155 7.07 12.92 -1.61
C ILE A 155 6.85 14.42 -1.46
N LYS A 156 6.62 15.09 -2.59
CA LYS A 156 6.44 16.55 -2.68
C LYS A 156 5.08 16.90 -3.28
N ASN A 157 4.60 18.10 -2.98
CA ASN A 157 3.40 18.68 -3.60
C ASN A 157 2.15 17.77 -3.53
N LEU A 158 1.89 17.20 -2.33
CA LEU A 158 0.72 16.33 -2.11
C LEU A 158 -0.59 17.09 -2.22
N ILE A 159 -0.64 18.32 -1.70
CA ILE A 159 -1.86 19.12 -1.65
C ILE A 159 -1.65 20.51 -2.25
N THR A 160 -2.69 21.04 -2.89
CA THR A 160 -2.70 22.41 -3.43
C THR A 160 -3.71 23.25 -2.67
N LYS A 161 -3.51 24.59 -2.65
CA LYS A 161 -4.46 25.54 -2.02
C LYS A 161 -5.89 25.41 -2.56
N LYS A 162 -6.07 24.98 -3.82
CA LYS A 162 -7.39 24.76 -4.42
C LYS A 162 -8.14 23.55 -3.83
N MET A 163 -7.43 22.67 -3.15
CA MET A 163 -8.03 21.51 -2.47
C MET A 163 -8.56 21.84 -1.07
N LEU A 164 -8.25 23.04 -0.54
CA LEU A 164 -8.64 23.51 0.78
C LEU A 164 -9.62 24.68 0.68
N SER A 165 -10.38 24.89 1.74
CA SER A 165 -11.27 26.05 1.94
C SER A 165 -11.42 26.33 3.43
N SER A 166 -11.98 27.47 3.81
CA SER A 166 -12.35 27.79 5.21
C SER A 166 -13.34 26.78 5.83
N ASP A 167 -14.06 26.02 4.99
CA ASP A 167 -14.97 24.98 5.45
C ASP A 167 -14.27 23.62 5.65
N THR A 168 -12.97 23.52 5.35
CA THR A 168 -12.19 22.31 5.63
C THR A 168 -12.13 22.07 7.13
N ARG A 169 -12.48 20.86 7.58
CA ARG A 169 -12.47 20.50 9.00
C ARG A 169 -11.36 19.52 9.33
N MET A 170 -11.20 18.49 8.49
CA MET A 170 -10.19 17.45 8.71
C MET A 170 -9.68 16.92 7.37
N VAL A 171 -8.36 16.79 7.24
CA VAL A 171 -7.68 16.20 6.08
C VAL A 171 -6.85 15.02 6.56
N LEU A 172 -7.11 13.86 6.00
CA LEU A 172 -6.33 12.65 6.24
C LEU A 172 -5.23 12.55 5.19
N ILE A 173 -3.99 12.42 5.65
CA ILE A 173 -2.81 12.29 4.81
C ILE A 173 -2.25 10.88 4.96
N SER A 174 -2.03 10.23 3.83
CA SER A 174 -1.42 8.92 3.70
C SER A 174 -0.32 9.00 2.65
N ALA A 175 0.93 8.85 3.07
CA ALA A 175 2.04 8.78 2.14
C ALA A 175 3.03 7.70 2.58
N LEU A 176 3.48 6.91 1.63
CA LEU A 176 4.44 5.83 1.86
C LEU A 176 5.56 5.89 0.83
N TYR A 177 6.78 5.85 1.33
CA TYR A 177 8.00 5.71 0.57
C TYR A 177 8.77 4.51 1.09
N ILE A 178 9.21 3.64 0.18
CA ILE A 178 10.08 2.50 0.51
C ILE A 178 11.33 2.52 -0.37
N LYS A 179 12.47 2.23 0.25
CA LYS A 179 13.73 1.96 -0.42
C LYS A 179 14.29 0.64 0.09
N ALA A 180 14.49 -0.31 -0.80
CA ALA A 180 15.03 -1.62 -0.48
C ALA A 180 15.84 -2.16 -1.66
N ASP A 181 16.99 -2.77 -1.38
CA ASP A 181 17.82 -3.45 -2.37
C ASP A 181 17.31 -4.88 -2.58
N TRP A 182 17.37 -5.40 -3.82
CA TRP A 182 17.11 -6.81 -4.06
C TRP A 182 18.07 -7.70 -3.27
N GLU A 183 17.63 -8.82 -2.78
CA GLU A 183 18.51 -9.83 -2.17
C GLU A 183 19.58 -10.29 -3.16
N THR A 184 19.19 -10.45 -4.41
CA THR A 184 20.12 -10.62 -5.53
C THR A 184 19.77 -9.59 -6.59
N LYS A 185 20.68 -8.67 -6.90
CA LYS A 185 20.46 -7.59 -7.86
C LYS A 185 20.38 -8.10 -9.31
N PHE A 186 19.75 -7.32 -10.18
CA PHE A 186 19.85 -7.52 -11.63
C PHE A 186 21.20 -6.97 -12.11
N ASP A 187 21.76 -7.60 -13.17
CA ASP A 187 22.97 -7.11 -13.81
C ASP A 187 22.62 -5.99 -14.80
N HIS A 188 23.07 -4.75 -14.53
CA HIS A 188 22.86 -3.58 -15.40
C HIS A 188 23.29 -3.84 -16.86
N LYS A 189 24.30 -4.70 -17.10
CA LYS A 189 24.78 -5.04 -18.45
C LYS A 189 23.80 -5.92 -19.21
N ARG A 190 22.87 -6.58 -18.52
CA ARG A 190 21.83 -7.44 -19.11
C ARG A 190 20.51 -6.71 -19.32
N THR A 191 20.38 -5.47 -18.87
CA THR A 191 19.23 -4.61 -19.17
C THR A 191 19.31 -4.17 -20.62
N SER A 192 18.25 -4.36 -21.37
CA SER A 192 18.14 -3.98 -22.78
C SER A 192 16.77 -3.40 -23.10
N GLU A 193 16.74 -2.53 -24.10
CA GLU A 193 15.48 -1.99 -24.62
C GLU A 193 14.73 -3.07 -25.42
N GLU A 194 13.50 -3.38 -25.00
CA GLU A 194 12.65 -4.39 -25.61
C GLU A 194 11.21 -3.92 -25.75
N ASP A 195 10.40 -4.69 -26.48
CA ASP A 195 8.99 -4.41 -26.71
C ASP A 195 8.17 -4.74 -25.45
N PHE A 196 7.31 -3.79 -25.04
CA PHE A 196 6.27 -4.01 -24.05
C PHE A 196 4.90 -3.83 -24.73
N PHE A 197 4.05 -4.85 -24.65
CA PHE A 197 2.77 -4.93 -25.34
C PHE A 197 1.63 -4.40 -24.46
N VAL A 198 1.41 -3.08 -24.51
CA VAL A 198 0.39 -2.38 -23.71
C VAL A 198 -1.02 -2.85 -24.07
N SER A 199 -1.30 -2.97 -25.36
CA SER A 199 -2.58 -3.46 -25.90
C SER A 199 -2.37 -4.13 -27.27
N PRO A 200 -3.38 -4.75 -27.87
CA PRO A 200 -3.25 -5.31 -29.23
C PRO A 200 -2.79 -4.30 -30.29
N ALA A 201 -3.06 -3.01 -30.04
CA ALA A 201 -2.73 -1.92 -30.99
C ALA A 201 -1.51 -1.09 -30.56
N ILE A 202 -1.04 -1.22 -29.32
CA ILE A 202 -0.02 -0.34 -28.74
C ILE A 202 1.13 -1.19 -28.21
N THR A 203 2.32 -0.99 -28.77
CA THR A 203 3.58 -1.54 -28.28
C THR A 203 4.52 -0.35 -28.00
N VAL A 204 5.18 -0.37 -26.85
CA VAL A 204 6.14 0.65 -26.44
C VAL A 204 7.50 0.01 -26.15
N LYS A 205 8.57 0.79 -26.16
CA LYS A 205 9.88 0.32 -25.74
C LYS A 205 10.03 0.48 -24.23
N SER A 206 10.64 -0.52 -23.59
CA SER A 206 10.93 -0.49 -22.16
C SER A 206 12.32 -1.06 -21.87
N GLN A 207 12.97 -0.55 -20.83
CA GLN A 207 14.22 -1.11 -20.34
C GLN A 207 13.92 -2.39 -19.54
N MET A 208 14.17 -3.55 -20.14
CA MET A 208 13.90 -4.87 -19.54
C MET A 208 15.14 -5.38 -18.82
N MET A 209 15.06 -5.48 -17.53
CA MET A 209 16.08 -6.08 -16.66
C MET A 209 15.99 -7.61 -16.74
N LYS A 210 17.13 -8.30 -16.72
CA LYS A 210 17.18 -9.75 -16.88
C LYS A 210 17.97 -10.41 -15.76
N LYS A 211 17.44 -11.50 -15.22
CA LYS A 211 18.04 -12.25 -14.13
C LYS A 211 17.63 -13.71 -14.19
N LYS A 212 18.55 -14.61 -13.90
CA LYS A 212 18.28 -16.03 -13.72
C LYS A 212 18.67 -16.45 -12.30
N GLY A 213 17.83 -17.22 -11.66
CA GLY A 213 18.03 -17.70 -10.28
C GLY A 213 16.90 -18.58 -9.83
N ASP A 214 16.97 -19.01 -8.58
CA ASP A 214 15.92 -19.80 -7.94
C ASP A 214 14.96 -18.85 -7.20
N PHE A 215 13.68 -18.89 -7.59
CA PHE A 215 12.62 -18.04 -7.08
C PHE A 215 11.39 -18.87 -6.76
N LEU A 216 10.61 -18.40 -5.81
CA LEU A 216 9.26 -18.92 -5.62
C LEU A 216 8.45 -18.58 -6.88
N TRP A 217 7.96 -19.63 -7.53
CA TRP A 217 7.26 -19.54 -8.81
C TRP A 217 6.04 -20.47 -8.81
N ALA A 218 4.93 -20.00 -9.34
CA ALA A 218 3.74 -20.81 -9.51
C ALA A 218 2.98 -20.45 -10.79
N ASN A 219 2.41 -21.48 -11.43
CA ASN A 219 1.37 -21.29 -12.44
C ASN A 219 0.01 -21.38 -11.75
N LEU A 220 -0.66 -20.25 -11.59
CA LEU A 220 -1.97 -20.13 -10.96
C LEU A 220 -3.06 -20.34 -12.01
N GLU A 221 -3.38 -21.62 -12.29
CA GLU A 221 -4.32 -21.98 -13.35
C GLU A 221 -5.72 -21.39 -13.15
N THR A 222 -6.18 -21.30 -11.90
CA THR A 222 -7.47 -20.70 -11.54
C THR A 222 -7.56 -19.23 -11.94
N LEU A 223 -6.46 -18.50 -11.83
CA LEU A 223 -6.35 -17.09 -12.23
C LEU A 223 -5.89 -16.90 -13.67
N ALA A 224 -5.46 -17.96 -14.36
CA ALA A 224 -4.83 -17.90 -15.68
C ALA A 224 -3.61 -16.96 -15.73
N CYS A 225 -2.80 -16.99 -14.67
CA CYS A 225 -1.57 -16.21 -14.57
C CYS A 225 -0.42 -17.02 -13.99
N THR A 226 0.79 -16.52 -14.20
CA THR A 226 2.01 -17.01 -13.57
C THR A 226 2.44 -16.02 -12.50
N MET A 227 2.92 -16.52 -11.36
CA MET A 227 3.42 -15.73 -10.25
C MET A 227 4.92 -15.96 -10.08
N VAL A 228 5.64 -14.89 -9.75
CA VAL A 228 7.01 -14.93 -9.24
C VAL A 228 7.13 -14.04 -8.01
N GLU A 229 7.95 -14.47 -7.05
CA GLU A 229 8.27 -13.67 -5.88
C GLU A 229 9.75 -13.31 -5.87
N LEU A 230 10.03 -12.03 -5.75
CA LEU A 230 11.36 -11.43 -5.72
C LEU A 230 11.65 -10.89 -4.31
N PRO A 231 12.54 -11.52 -3.52
CA PRO A 231 12.88 -11.04 -2.20
C PRO A 231 13.82 -9.83 -2.27
N TYR A 232 13.58 -8.87 -1.38
CA TYR A 232 14.53 -7.84 -1.02
C TYR A 232 15.50 -8.34 0.06
N THR A 233 16.63 -7.65 0.25
CA THR A 233 17.69 -8.02 1.20
C THR A 233 17.12 -8.35 2.58
N GLY A 234 17.46 -9.54 3.09
CA GLY A 234 16.96 -10.07 4.35
C GLY A 234 15.64 -10.85 4.22
N GLY A 235 15.06 -10.96 3.02
CA GLY A 235 13.93 -11.86 2.71
C GLY A 235 12.59 -11.51 3.38
N ARG A 236 12.53 -10.44 4.18
CA ARG A 236 11.32 -10.01 4.87
C ARG A 236 10.33 -9.33 3.94
N ILE A 237 10.82 -8.34 3.19
CA ILE A 237 10.00 -7.66 2.19
C ILE A 237 10.13 -8.41 0.87
N VAL A 238 9.03 -8.62 0.18
CA VAL A 238 8.99 -9.31 -1.10
C VAL A 238 8.15 -8.56 -2.11
N LEU A 239 8.54 -8.63 -3.37
CA LEU A 239 7.71 -8.21 -4.50
C LEU A 239 7.12 -9.45 -5.17
N GLN A 240 5.82 -9.54 -5.20
CA GLN A 240 5.05 -10.60 -5.85
C GLN A 240 4.46 -10.05 -7.14
N VAL A 241 4.74 -10.68 -8.26
CA VAL A 241 4.27 -10.23 -9.58
C VAL A 241 3.37 -11.31 -10.19
N LEU A 242 2.14 -10.93 -10.52
CA LEU A 242 1.16 -11.75 -11.23
C LEU A 242 1.13 -11.34 -12.71
N LEU A 243 1.59 -12.21 -13.57
CA LEU A 243 1.64 -12.00 -15.01
C LEU A 243 0.58 -12.88 -15.71
N PRO A 244 -0.40 -12.31 -16.44
CA PRO A 244 -1.34 -13.08 -17.22
C PRO A 244 -0.61 -14.06 -18.16
N ASN A 245 -1.08 -15.30 -18.29
CA ASN A 245 -0.47 -16.28 -19.17
C ASN A 245 -0.62 -15.91 -20.66
N GLU A 246 -1.63 -15.10 -20.97
CA GLU A 246 -1.87 -14.56 -22.30
C GLU A 246 -1.78 -13.03 -22.27
N LYS A 247 -1.12 -12.46 -23.30
CA LYS A 247 -1.08 -11.00 -23.48
C LYS A 247 -2.49 -10.42 -23.55
N HIS A 248 -2.69 -9.23 -23.00
CA HIS A 248 -3.96 -8.48 -23.03
C HIS A 248 -5.12 -9.12 -22.23
N LYS A 249 -4.83 -10.10 -21.36
CA LYS A 249 -5.82 -10.79 -20.52
C LYS A 249 -5.79 -10.34 -19.06
N ILE A 250 -5.21 -9.18 -18.75
CA ILE A 250 -5.12 -8.69 -17.38
C ILE A 250 -6.51 -8.53 -16.73
N GLY A 251 -7.52 -8.11 -17.48
CA GLY A 251 -8.90 -7.96 -16.98
C GLY A 251 -9.50 -9.28 -16.49
N GLU A 252 -9.19 -10.41 -17.13
CA GLU A 252 -9.64 -11.75 -16.69
C GLU A 252 -8.96 -12.15 -15.37
N VAL A 253 -7.68 -11.81 -15.21
CA VAL A 253 -6.95 -12.03 -13.95
C VAL A 253 -7.52 -11.14 -12.85
N GLU A 254 -7.79 -9.86 -13.14
CA GLU A 254 -8.40 -8.90 -12.21
C GLU A 254 -9.77 -9.39 -11.70
N GLU A 255 -10.64 -9.86 -12.58
CA GLU A 255 -11.96 -10.40 -12.20
C GLU A 255 -11.87 -11.62 -11.30
N LYS A 256 -10.96 -12.54 -11.61
CA LYS A 256 -10.75 -13.76 -10.83
C LYS A 256 -10.11 -13.48 -9.49
N LEU A 257 -9.12 -12.57 -9.45
CA LEU A 257 -8.41 -12.20 -8.23
C LEU A 257 -9.34 -11.71 -7.14
N MET A 258 -10.44 -11.01 -7.50
CA MET A 258 -11.43 -10.52 -6.54
C MET A 258 -12.14 -11.62 -5.73
N ASN A 259 -12.08 -12.86 -6.17
CA ASN A 259 -12.73 -14.00 -5.51
C ASN A 259 -11.74 -14.87 -4.71
N HIS A 260 -10.49 -14.46 -4.61
CA HIS A 260 -9.43 -15.22 -3.92
C HIS A 260 -8.76 -14.34 -2.87
N ARG A 261 -8.32 -14.96 -1.80
CA ARG A 261 -7.41 -14.32 -0.87
C ARG A 261 -6.00 -14.34 -1.46
N ILE A 262 -5.37 -13.17 -1.51
CA ILE A 262 -4.01 -13.02 -2.06
C ILE A 262 -3.03 -13.89 -1.29
N GLN A 263 -3.16 -13.94 0.04
CA GLN A 263 -2.32 -14.76 0.91
C GLN A 263 -2.40 -16.25 0.54
N GLU A 264 -3.60 -16.81 0.36
CA GLU A 264 -3.80 -18.22 0.01
C GLU A 264 -3.15 -18.58 -1.33
N LEU A 265 -3.18 -17.66 -2.30
CA LEU A 265 -2.53 -17.87 -3.60
C LEU A 265 -1.01 -18.04 -3.49
N PHE A 266 -0.40 -17.43 -2.49
CA PHE A 266 1.05 -17.50 -2.30
C PHE A 266 1.46 -18.63 -1.35
N GLU A 267 0.60 -19.08 -0.44
CA GLU A 267 0.84 -20.26 0.38
C GLU A 267 0.85 -21.54 -0.44
N ASP A 268 0.00 -21.63 -1.47
CA ASP A 268 -0.01 -22.74 -2.44
C ASP A 268 1.24 -22.78 -3.33
N ALA A 269 1.93 -21.65 -3.47
CA ALA A 269 3.15 -21.52 -4.25
C ALA A 269 4.39 -21.85 -3.42
N SER A 270 4.56 -23.11 -3.04
CA SER A 270 5.66 -23.53 -2.14
C SER A 270 6.96 -23.95 -2.86
N ASN A 271 7.01 -23.92 -4.19
CA ASN A 271 8.13 -24.47 -4.94
C ASN A 271 9.09 -23.39 -5.44
N TYR A 272 10.36 -23.53 -5.05
CA TYR A 272 11.44 -22.81 -5.70
C TYR A 272 11.80 -23.47 -7.03
N GLU A 273 11.79 -22.68 -8.08
CA GLU A 273 12.12 -23.10 -9.44
C GLU A 273 13.26 -22.22 -9.98
N THR A 274 14.10 -22.79 -10.84
CA THR A 274 15.05 -21.96 -11.60
C THR A 274 14.29 -21.19 -12.67
N VAL A 275 14.20 -19.87 -12.51
CA VAL A 275 13.43 -18.96 -13.37
C VAL A 275 14.35 -17.99 -14.08
N ASP A 276 14.10 -17.78 -15.37
CA ASP A 276 14.70 -16.70 -16.17
C ASP A 276 13.70 -15.54 -16.21
N ILE A 277 13.97 -14.49 -15.41
CA ILE A 277 13.08 -13.37 -15.18
C ILE A 277 13.46 -12.22 -16.11
N GLN A 278 12.46 -11.62 -16.75
CA GLN A 278 12.55 -10.34 -17.42
C GLN A 278 11.47 -9.41 -16.86
N LEU A 279 11.89 -8.30 -16.27
CA LEU A 279 11.01 -7.32 -15.61
C LEU A 279 11.37 -5.92 -16.09
N PRO A 280 10.39 -5.07 -16.46
CA PRO A 280 10.69 -3.71 -16.87
C PRO A 280 11.19 -2.86 -15.69
N LYS A 281 12.12 -1.94 -15.97
CA LYS A 281 12.35 -0.78 -15.09
C LYS A 281 11.16 0.14 -15.20
N PHE A 282 10.63 0.58 -14.08
CA PHE A 282 9.54 1.56 -14.07
C PHE A 282 9.52 2.37 -12.79
N LYS A 283 8.87 3.53 -12.89
CA LYS A 283 8.57 4.42 -11.79
C LYS A 283 7.08 4.76 -11.84
N LEU A 284 6.41 4.63 -10.72
CA LEU A 284 5.04 5.07 -10.52
C LEU A 284 5.00 6.11 -9.41
N GLU A 285 4.40 7.24 -9.70
CA GLU A 285 4.12 8.30 -8.73
C GLU A 285 2.67 8.73 -8.92
N GLN A 286 1.85 8.53 -7.90
CA GLN A 286 0.42 8.79 -8.02
C GLN A 286 -0.11 9.50 -6.78
N THR A 287 -0.85 10.59 -7.00
CA THR A 287 -1.62 11.29 -5.97
C THR A 287 -3.10 10.98 -6.17
N ILE A 288 -3.72 10.41 -5.15
CA ILE A 288 -5.10 9.95 -5.17
C ILE A 288 -5.92 10.72 -4.13
N ASN A 289 -7.03 11.33 -4.55
CA ASN A 289 -8.08 11.78 -3.64
C ASN A 289 -9.08 10.65 -3.45
N LEU A 290 -9.01 9.98 -2.32
CA LEU A 290 -9.76 8.75 -2.03
C LEU A 290 -11.23 8.98 -1.71
N LYS A 291 -11.69 10.23 -1.51
CA LYS A 291 -13.07 10.53 -1.08
C LYS A 291 -14.12 9.79 -1.93
N ASN A 292 -14.07 9.95 -3.24
CA ASN A 292 -15.07 9.34 -4.14
C ASN A 292 -14.97 7.80 -4.15
N HIS A 293 -13.77 7.25 -4.07
CA HIS A 293 -13.54 5.81 -4.03
C HIS A 293 -14.10 5.21 -2.73
N LEU A 294 -13.87 5.86 -1.60
CA LEU A 294 -14.41 5.45 -0.30
C LEU A 294 -15.95 5.58 -0.25
N VAL A 295 -16.51 6.63 -0.87
CA VAL A 295 -17.98 6.75 -1.01
C VAL A 295 -18.54 5.58 -1.84
N THR A 296 -17.87 5.17 -2.90
CA THR A 296 -18.24 3.98 -3.70
C THR A 296 -18.18 2.70 -2.87
N LEU A 297 -17.21 2.59 -1.97
CA LEU A 297 -17.10 1.47 -1.01
C LEU A 297 -18.11 1.56 0.16
N GLY A 298 -18.95 2.59 0.21
CA GLY A 298 -20.00 2.73 1.22
C GLY A 298 -19.71 3.69 2.35
N VAL A 299 -18.49 4.27 2.43
CA VAL A 299 -18.13 5.26 3.46
C VAL A 299 -18.64 6.63 3.03
N LYS A 300 -19.80 7.02 3.51
CA LYS A 300 -20.49 8.26 3.11
C LYS A 300 -20.54 9.29 4.22
N ASP A 301 -20.99 8.89 5.39
CA ASP A 301 -21.32 9.80 6.49
C ASP A 301 -20.12 10.57 6.98
N MET A 302 -18.92 9.96 7.02
CA MET A 302 -17.71 10.63 7.47
C MET A 302 -17.35 11.89 6.69
N PHE A 303 -17.88 12.02 5.45
CA PHE A 303 -17.64 13.16 4.57
C PHE A 303 -18.75 14.22 4.60
N MET A 304 -19.82 13.99 5.37
CA MET A 304 -21.02 14.81 5.34
C MET A 304 -21.15 15.62 6.63
N PRO A 305 -21.04 16.97 6.58
CA PRO A 305 -21.32 17.81 7.73
C PRO A 305 -22.71 17.51 8.32
N GLY A 306 -22.78 17.34 9.63
CA GLY A 306 -24.02 17.04 10.36
C GLY A 306 -24.46 15.59 10.35
N LEU A 307 -23.89 14.72 9.51
CA LEU A 307 -24.07 13.26 9.55
C LEU A 307 -22.88 12.53 10.16
N ALA A 308 -21.67 13.05 9.91
CA ALA A 308 -20.45 12.50 10.49
C ALA A 308 -20.53 12.54 12.02
N ASP A 309 -20.22 11.39 12.64
CA ASP A 309 -20.13 11.28 14.10
C ASP A 309 -18.71 10.91 14.51
N PHE A 310 -17.93 11.92 14.78
CA PHE A 310 -16.58 11.83 15.34
C PHE A 310 -16.52 12.34 16.79
N SER A 311 -17.63 12.19 17.52
CA SER A 311 -17.74 12.64 18.91
C SER A 311 -16.73 11.97 19.85
N GLY A 312 -16.10 10.89 19.44
CA GLY A 312 -14.97 10.32 20.17
C GLY A 312 -13.64 11.04 19.94
N ILE A 313 -13.57 12.05 19.04
CA ILE A 313 -12.38 12.86 18.80
C ILE A 313 -12.41 14.14 19.64
N ASP A 314 -13.52 14.90 19.60
CA ASP A 314 -13.65 16.24 20.21
C ASP A 314 -14.86 16.40 21.12
N GLY A 315 -15.62 15.34 21.36
CA GLY A 315 -16.87 15.40 22.16
C GLY A 315 -18.06 15.97 21.41
N THR A 316 -17.91 16.39 20.14
CA THR A 316 -18.96 17.04 19.34
C THR A 316 -19.27 16.20 18.08
N ARG A 317 -20.24 16.66 17.28
CA ARG A 317 -20.55 16.12 15.95
C ARG A 317 -20.29 17.14 14.84
N GLN A 318 -19.37 18.07 15.08
CA GLN A 318 -19.06 19.12 14.12
C GLN A 318 -17.91 18.75 13.18
N LEU A 319 -17.09 17.76 13.56
CA LEU A 319 -16.01 17.26 12.73
C LEU A 319 -16.57 16.40 11.58
N CYS A 320 -15.99 16.59 10.41
CA CYS A 320 -16.16 15.70 9.27
C CYS A 320 -14.85 15.65 8.48
N VAL A 321 -14.62 14.55 7.76
CA VAL A 321 -13.47 14.42 6.89
C VAL A 321 -13.72 15.17 5.58
N SER A 322 -12.93 16.19 5.32
CA SER A 322 -13.04 16.96 4.07
C SER A 322 -12.34 16.24 2.91
N ARG A 323 -11.19 15.64 3.18
CA ARG A 323 -10.38 14.92 2.19
C ARG A 323 -9.62 13.75 2.81
N VAL A 324 -9.39 12.73 2.00
CA VAL A 324 -8.44 11.64 2.25
C VAL A 324 -7.50 11.62 1.05
N LEU A 325 -6.24 11.98 1.26
CA LEU A 325 -5.24 12.08 0.20
C LEU A 325 -4.16 11.04 0.41
N GLN A 326 -3.90 10.25 -0.62
CA GLN A 326 -2.73 9.39 -0.66
C GLN A 326 -1.77 9.86 -1.75
N LYS A 327 -0.48 9.81 -1.44
CA LYS A 327 0.57 9.86 -2.46
C LYS A 327 1.49 8.66 -2.28
N ALA A 328 1.60 7.87 -3.34
CA ALA A 328 2.46 6.70 -3.42
C ALA A 328 3.59 6.96 -4.42
N TYR A 329 4.80 6.59 -4.04
CA TYR A 329 5.98 6.57 -4.90
C TYR A 329 6.55 5.17 -4.90
N PHE A 330 6.72 4.60 -6.08
CA PHE A 330 7.23 3.25 -6.26
C PHE A 330 8.13 3.18 -7.50
N GLU A 331 9.36 2.73 -7.32
CA GLU A 331 10.33 2.62 -8.40
C GLU A 331 11.03 1.26 -8.36
N ILE A 332 11.16 0.62 -9.51
CA ILE A 332 11.86 -0.64 -9.70
C ILE A 332 13.05 -0.44 -10.62
N THR A 333 14.23 -0.78 -10.10
CA THR A 333 15.52 -0.71 -10.79
C THR A 333 16.29 -2.03 -10.64
N GLU A 334 17.47 -2.12 -11.25
CA GLU A 334 18.36 -3.29 -11.14
C GLU A 334 18.83 -3.54 -9.71
N ASP A 335 18.99 -2.49 -8.93
CA ASP A 335 19.45 -2.58 -7.54
C ASP A 335 18.33 -2.91 -6.55
N GLY A 336 17.10 -2.55 -6.89
CA GLY A 336 15.95 -2.70 -6.01
C GLY A 336 14.94 -1.60 -6.21
N THR A 337 14.23 -1.28 -5.14
CA THR A 337 13.36 -0.10 -5.05
C THR A 337 14.25 1.06 -4.57
N GLU A 338 14.61 1.94 -5.47
CA GLU A 338 15.57 3.04 -5.34
C GLU A 338 17.03 2.64 -5.03
N ALA A 339 17.95 2.92 -5.97
CA ALA A 339 19.32 2.38 -5.99
C ALA A 339 20.29 3.03 -5.00
N ALA A 340 21.11 2.20 -4.36
CA ALA A 340 22.43 2.56 -3.83
C ALA A 340 23.46 1.53 -4.33
N ALA A 341 24.60 1.99 -4.84
CA ALA A 341 25.60 1.14 -5.45
C ALA A 341 26.21 0.11 -4.47
N ALA A 342 26.18 -1.17 -4.82
CA ALA A 342 26.88 -2.23 -4.11
C ALA A 342 27.48 -3.26 -5.08
N THR A 343 28.59 -3.87 -4.66
CA THR A 343 29.51 -4.70 -5.46
C THR A 343 29.00 -6.14 -5.56
N ALA A 344 28.92 -6.70 -6.77
CA ALA A 344 28.52 -8.08 -7.03
C ALA A 344 29.65 -9.07 -6.72
N VAL A 345 29.32 -10.18 -6.06
CA VAL A 345 30.18 -11.37 -5.91
C VAL A 345 29.66 -12.44 -6.87
N ILE A 346 30.51 -12.86 -7.80
CA ILE A 346 30.21 -13.93 -8.76
C ILE A 346 30.75 -15.24 -8.21
N MET A 347 29.91 -16.22 -7.93
CA MET A 347 30.35 -17.60 -7.65
C MET A 347 30.12 -18.48 -8.88
N PHE A 348 31.18 -19.14 -9.34
CA PHE A 348 31.10 -20.17 -10.36
C PHE A 348 31.03 -21.54 -9.70
N GLY A 349 29.98 -22.30 -9.99
CA GLY A 349 29.84 -23.71 -9.64
C GLY A 349 29.85 -24.58 -10.91
N LEU A 350 30.64 -25.66 -10.89
CA LEU A 350 30.84 -26.58 -12.01
C LEU A 350 29.79 -27.71 -12.03
N CYS A 351 29.27 -27.99 -13.24
CA CYS A 351 28.81 -29.27 -13.75
C CYS A 351 27.51 -29.92 -13.24
N ALA A 352 26.48 -29.71 -14.00
CA ALA A 352 25.50 -30.64 -14.60
C ALA A 352 24.66 -29.76 -15.51
N GLN A 353 24.09 -30.29 -16.61
CA GLN A 353 23.14 -29.47 -17.36
C GLN A 353 22.00 -29.10 -16.42
N PRO A 354 21.82 -27.80 -16.13
CA PRO A 354 20.72 -27.40 -15.25
C PRO A 354 19.38 -27.80 -15.89
N PRO A 355 18.38 -28.15 -15.09
CA PRO A 355 17.04 -28.39 -15.62
C PRO A 355 16.58 -27.17 -16.43
N PRO A 356 15.70 -27.36 -17.44
CA PRO A 356 15.18 -26.25 -18.22
C PRO A 356 14.55 -25.21 -17.30
N SER A 357 15.02 -23.96 -17.35
CA SER A 357 14.49 -22.89 -16.54
C SER A 357 13.09 -22.49 -16.98
N LYS A 358 12.23 -22.18 -16.01
CA LYS A 358 10.95 -21.51 -16.27
C LYS A 358 11.21 -20.12 -16.86
N GLN A 359 10.29 -19.64 -17.67
CA GLN A 359 10.36 -18.30 -18.25
C GLN A 359 9.33 -17.40 -17.59
N PHE A 360 9.73 -16.22 -17.15
CA PHE A 360 8.85 -15.18 -16.63
C PHE A 360 9.19 -13.86 -17.32
N VAL A 361 8.46 -13.52 -18.38
CA VAL A 361 8.73 -12.36 -19.25
C VAL A 361 7.59 -11.34 -19.08
N ALA A 362 7.75 -10.40 -18.14
CA ALA A 362 6.78 -9.35 -17.85
C ALA A 362 6.81 -8.22 -18.89
N ASN A 363 6.50 -8.56 -20.15
CA ASN A 363 6.49 -7.65 -21.29
C ASN A 363 5.07 -7.24 -21.73
N HIS A 364 4.10 -7.37 -20.87
CA HIS A 364 2.70 -6.96 -21.05
C HIS A 364 2.10 -6.64 -19.66
N PRO A 365 0.90 -6.04 -19.56
CA PRO A 365 0.32 -5.62 -18.30
C PRO A 365 0.30 -6.70 -17.22
N PHE A 366 0.73 -6.34 -16.01
CA PHE A 366 0.79 -7.22 -14.84
C PHE A 366 0.36 -6.49 -13.56
N ILE A 367 -0.03 -7.28 -12.55
CA ILE A 367 -0.35 -6.82 -11.19
C ILE A 367 0.84 -7.14 -10.30
N PHE A 368 1.09 -6.30 -9.30
CA PHE A 368 2.14 -6.57 -8.32
C PHE A 368 1.72 -6.17 -6.91
N PHE A 369 2.30 -6.88 -5.93
CA PHE A 369 2.13 -6.62 -4.51
C PHE A 369 3.51 -6.52 -3.86
N MET A 370 3.71 -5.53 -2.99
CA MET A 370 4.84 -5.53 -2.06
C MET A 370 4.29 -5.92 -0.69
N ARG A 371 4.83 -7.00 -0.12
CA ARG A 371 4.35 -7.60 1.13
C ARG A 371 5.46 -7.65 2.17
N ASP A 372 5.11 -7.43 3.42
CA ASP A 372 5.93 -7.76 4.59
C ASP A 372 5.53 -9.14 5.12
N ARG A 373 6.41 -10.12 4.99
CA ARG A 373 6.17 -11.51 5.43
C ARG A 373 6.02 -11.68 6.94
N THR A 374 6.53 -10.72 7.74
CA THR A 374 6.45 -10.78 9.20
C THR A 374 5.07 -10.39 9.72
N THR A 375 4.46 -9.41 9.10
CA THR A 375 3.14 -8.87 9.50
C THR A 375 2.03 -9.24 8.53
N ASP A 376 2.35 -9.88 7.41
CA ASP A 376 1.48 -10.18 6.27
C ASP A 376 0.81 -8.96 5.63
N MET A 377 1.29 -7.76 5.95
CA MET A 377 0.73 -6.53 5.42
C MET A 377 1.09 -6.31 3.95
N LEU A 378 0.10 -5.97 3.15
CA LEU A 378 0.31 -5.41 1.81
C LEU A 378 0.71 -3.94 1.93
N LEU A 379 1.98 -3.67 1.67
CA LEU A 379 2.55 -2.32 1.73
C LEU A 379 2.20 -1.51 0.49
N PHE A 380 2.32 -2.15 -0.69
CA PHE A 380 1.87 -1.61 -1.96
C PHE A 380 1.08 -2.64 -2.76
N THR A 381 0.13 -2.14 -3.51
CA THR A 381 -0.61 -2.87 -4.55
C THR A 381 -0.59 -2.01 -5.80
N GLY A 382 -0.27 -2.60 -6.94
CA GLY A 382 -0.20 -1.86 -8.18
C GLY A 382 -0.48 -2.67 -9.44
N LYS A 383 -0.68 -1.94 -10.50
CA LYS A 383 -0.77 -2.44 -11.87
C LYS A 383 0.20 -1.66 -12.75
N MET A 384 1.01 -2.39 -13.50
CA MET A 384 1.85 -1.84 -14.56
C MET A 384 1.26 -2.24 -15.91
N ALA A 385 0.63 -1.30 -16.60
CA ALA A 385 0.09 -1.52 -17.94
C ALA A 385 0.86 -0.79 -19.04
N ASN A 386 1.53 0.32 -18.69
CA ASN A 386 2.33 1.09 -19.62
C ASN A 386 3.55 1.70 -18.94
N PRO A 387 4.76 1.14 -19.14
CA PRO A 387 5.97 1.62 -18.47
C PRO A 387 6.42 3.02 -18.91
N GLN A 388 5.87 3.57 -20.00
CA GLN A 388 6.13 4.94 -20.44
C GLN A 388 5.13 5.96 -19.86
N ALA A 389 3.96 5.55 -19.44
CA ALA A 389 2.99 6.41 -18.79
C ALA A 389 3.38 6.61 -17.32
N GLY A 390 4.07 7.66 -17.01
CA GLY A 390 4.58 7.98 -15.67
C GLY A 390 6.06 8.40 -15.66
N ALA A 391 6.70 8.35 -16.79
CA ALA A 391 8.10 8.79 -16.97
C ALA A 391 8.23 10.32 -17.19
N ALA A 392 7.27 11.13 -16.73
CA ALA A 392 7.30 12.60 -16.89
C ALA A 392 7.66 13.29 -15.56
#